data_0a025c9a19ce9e65562a1035a5af9614
#
_entry.id   0a025c9a19ce9e65562a1035a5af9614
#
_cell.length_a   1.000
_cell.length_b   1.000
_cell.length_c   1.000
_cell.angle_alpha   90.00
_cell.angle_beta   90.00
_cell.angle_gamma   90.00
#
_symmetry.space_group_name_H-M   'P 1'
#
loop_
_entity.id
_entity.type
_entity.pdbx_description
1 polymer ?
#
loop_
_entity_poly.entity_id
_entity_poly.type
_entity_poly.pdbx_seq_one_letter_code
_entity_poly.pdbx_strand_id
1 'polypeptide(L)'
;MAEITYNGYVLKNQNTWYAEEQQLYLDIDPNWNLDPSSPDGLKLASDAEIFANLDELAQKAYNSKDPNKAKDVDLNVLCSLTGTTRSEGTPSSVTLTLTGVNGTVVQAGKIVESVSDSSQWTIDSDVTIAGGTATVTATCTTNGATPASIGTITKIVNTVGGWQTVTNSTVATLGTNRQSDSLLRVERRRSVARPGNNQLDSMTGELFDVEGVRRVRVYENYTSVTDDNGLTQHSVAPIIDGGADADIAKAIFIKKNPGCDLYVAGTPVTVEGVYDRYPNNAKTITFSRPIYVDMMLTINITDDGSLPVDVEDLIKAAIIDYTQGSLIDSEVGFNSTGFDIGDNVPVRRLDTPINQVIGQYGNAFINTMSVNGYTSGVVPIEFNELTRWSEDNITVILS
;
A
#
# COMPACT_ATOMS: atom_id res chain seq x y z
N MET A 1 18.62 -26.17 20.15
CA MET A 1 17.66 -26.63 19.11
C MET A 1 16.66 -25.52 18.88
N ALA A 2 16.25 -25.25 17.64
CA ALA A 2 15.18 -24.29 17.37
C ALA A 2 13.91 -24.69 18.14
N GLU A 3 13.17 -23.74 18.70
CA GLU A 3 12.04 -24.00 19.57
C GLU A 3 10.77 -23.32 19.03
N ILE A 4 9.66 -24.05 19.10
CA ILE A 4 8.31 -23.50 18.86
C ILE A 4 7.61 -23.38 20.19
N THR A 5 7.37 -22.14 20.64
CA THR A 5 6.67 -21.85 21.88
C THR A 5 5.21 -21.51 21.63
N TYR A 6 4.45 -21.23 22.69
CA TYR A 6 3.09 -20.70 22.59
C TYR A 6 3.02 -19.39 21.78
N ASN A 7 4.07 -18.58 21.80
CA ASN A 7 4.16 -17.32 21.05
C ASN A 7 4.67 -17.49 19.60
N GLY A 8 4.96 -18.72 19.18
CA GLY A 8 5.43 -19.05 17.85
C GLY A 8 6.89 -19.50 17.82
N TYR A 9 7.51 -19.38 16.64
CA TYR A 9 8.88 -19.79 16.39
C TYR A 9 9.86 -18.84 17.07
N VAL A 10 10.81 -19.39 17.82
CA VAL A 10 11.89 -18.64 18.47
C VAL A 10 13.14 -18.74 17.62
N LEU A 11 13.48 -17.63 16.96
CA LEU A 11 14.68 -17.52 16.14
C LEU A 11 15.92 -17.40 17.01
N LYS A 12 16.98 -18.14 16.69
CA LYS A 12 18.30 -17.98 17.25
C LYS A 12 19.20 -17.25 16.24
N ASN A 13 19.82 -16.17 16.69
CA ASN A 13 20.78 -15.43 15.87
C ASN A 13 22.14 -16.14 15.85
N GLN A 14 23.04 -15.68 14.95
CA GLN A 14 24.38 -16.24 14.79
C GLN A 14 25.16 -16.28 16.10
N ASN A 15 25.09 -15.23 16.94
CA ASN A 15 25.81 -15.19 18.21
C ASN A 15 25.34 -16.28 19.18
N THR A 16 24.04 -16.58 19.18
CA THR A 16 23.48 -17.66 20.01
C THR A 16 23.96 -19.02 19.54
N TRP A 17 23.94 -19.26 18.22
CA TRP A 17 24.45 -20.50 17.64
C TRP A 17 25.96 -20.66 17.91
N TYR A 18 26.74 -19.59 17.72
CA TYR A 18 28.15 -19.57 18.00
C TYR A 18 28.44 -19.94 19.45
N ALA A 19 27.74 -19.35 20.41
CA ALA A 19 27.96 -19.64 21.82
C ALA A 19 27.56 -21.08 22.21
N GLU A 20 26.47 -21.61 21.65
CA GLU A 20 26.04 -22.99 21.88
C GLU A 20 27.03 -23.99 21.31
N GLU A 21 27.52 -23.78 20.10
CA GLU A 21 28.54 -24.66 19.48
C GLU A 21 29.88 -24.56 20.18
N GLN A 22 30.31 -23.33 20.53
CA GLN A 22 31.54 -23.15 21.31
C GLN A 22 31.48 -23.96 22.60
N GLN A 23 30.38 -23.96 23.30
CA GLN A 23 30.22 -24.75 24.52
C GLN A 23 30.32 -26.25 24.24
N LEU A 24 29.73 -26.76 23.14
CA LEU A 24 29.81 -28.16 22.77
C LEU A 24 31.26 -28.61 22.51
N TYR A 25 32.09 -27.78 21.87
CA TYR A 25 33.52 -28.08 21.68
C TYR A 25 34.29 -28.10 23.02
N LEU A 26 34.01 -27.13 23.89
CA LEU A 26 34.66 -27.03 25.21
C LEU A 26 34.21 -28.15 26.16
N ASP A 27 33.00 -28.68 25.99
CA ASP A 27 32.53 -29.87 26.74
C ASP A 27 33.28 -31.15 26.33
N ILE A 28 33.80 -31.20 25.08
CA ILE A 28 34.64 -32.32 24.59
C ILE A 28 36.07 -32.17 25.12
N ASP A 29 36.68 -30.99 24.93
CA ASP A 29 38.01 -30.64 25.46
C ASP A 29 38.03 -29.19 25.93
N PRO A 30 38.09 -28.95 27.25
CA PRO A 30 38.12 -27.60 27.84
C PRO A 30 39.31 -26.73 27.37
N ASN A 31 40.35 -27.35 26.79
CA ASN A 31 41.52 -26.62 26.27
C ASN A 31 41.51 -26.44 24.76
N TRP A 32 40.39 -26.74 24.07
CA TRP A 32 40.33 -26.60 22.63
C TRP A 32 40.51 -25.12 22.22
N ASN A 33 41.41 -24.89 21.27
CA ASN A 33 41.70 -23.54 20.80
C ASN A 33 40.61 -23.05 19.83
N LEU A 34 39.66 -22.30 20.35
CA LEU A 34 38.56 -21.67 19.59
C LEU A 34 38.76 -20.16 19.43
N ASP A 35 40.03 -19.71 19.45
CA ASP A 35 40.31 -18.31 19.13
C ASP A 35 39.73 -17.95 17.76
N PRO A 36 39.04 -16.79 17.59
CA PRO A 36 38.44 -16.38 16.34
C PRO A 36 39.40 -16.34 15.13
N SER A 37 40.69 -16.26 15.37
CA SER A 37 41.74 -16.31 14.33
C SER A 37 42.27 -17.74 14.04
N SER A 38 41.89 -18.71 14.88
CA SER A 38 42.29 -20.11 14.66
C SER A 38 41.44 -20.78 13.56
N PRO A 39 41.96 -21.84 12.90
CA PRO A 39 41.16 -22.59 11.91
C PRO A 39 39.82 -23.12 12.47
N ASP A 40 39.83 -23.60 13.72
CA ASP A 40 38.64 -24.13 14.37
C ASP A 40 37.67 -23.01 14.78
N GLY A 41 38.18 -21.85 15.23
CA GLY A 41 37.37 -20.67 15.52
C GLY A 41 36.72 -20.09 14.27
N LEU A 42 37.43 -20.06 13.15
CA LEU A 42 36.87 -19.63 11.85
C LEU A 42 35.79 -20.61 11.35
N LYS A 43 36.06 -21.93 11.53
CA LYS A 43 35.04 -22.93 11.18
C LYS A 43 33.79 -22.80 12.03
N LEU A 44 33.93 -22.63 13.33
CA LEU A 44 32.83 -22.43 14.25
C LEU A 44 31.99 -21.20 13.87
N ALA A 45 32.63 -20.10 13.50
CA ALA A 45 31.93 -18.90 13.04
C ALA A 45 31.14 -19.13 11.74
N SER A 46 31.70 -19.89 10.80
CA SER A 46 31.05 -20.26 9.55
C SER A 46 29.86 -21.22 9.77
N ASP A 47 30.04 -22.22 10.66
CA ASP A 47 28.95 -23.15 10.99
C ASP A 47 27.81 -22.41 11.69
N ALA A 48 28.10 -21.51 12.63
CA ALA A 48 27.09 -20.68 13.29
C ALA A 48 26.32 -19.77 12.31
N GLU A 49 26.97 -19.24 11.28
CA GLU A 49 26.32 -18.49 10.22
C GLU A 49 25.37 -19.39 9.40
N ILE A 50 25.82 -20.59 9.02
CA ILE A 50 24.99 -21.55 8.29
C ILE A 50 23.77 -21.94 9.11
N PHE A 51 23.92 -22.22 10.41
CA PHE A 51 22.79 -22.57 11.28
C PHE A 51 21.84 -21.39 11.48
N ALA A 52 22.34 -20.17 11.62
CA ALA A 52 21.48 -18.99 11.69
C ALA A 52 20.64 -18.80 10.41
N ASN A 53 21.26 -18.95 9.23
CA ASN A 53 20.58 -18.88 7.94
C ASN A 53 19.51 -20.00 7.79
N LEU A 54 19.81 -21.22 8.24
CA LEU A 54 18.85 -22.32 8.24
C LEU A 54 17.69 -22.05 9.22
N ASP A 55 17.96 -21.45 10.36
CA ASP A 55 16.95 -21.11 11.36
C ASP A 55 16.02 -19.99 10.86
N GLU A 56 16.57 -18.99 10.17
CA GLU A 56 15.77 -17.96 9.48
C GLU A 56 14.87 -18.57 8.39
N LEU A 57 15.39 -19.50 7.60
CA LEU A 57 14.59 -20.21 6.60
C LEU A 57 13.47 -21.03 7.24
N ALA A 58 13.77 -21.70 8.35
CA ALA A 58 12.77 -22.46 9.11
C ALA A 58 11.70 -21.53 9.72
N GLN A 59 12.10 -20.38 10.25
CA GLN A 59 11.15 -19.37 10.72
C GLN A 59 10.27 -18.84 9.59
N LYS A 60 10.85 -18.54 8.43
CA LYS A 60 10.09 -18.10 7.24
C LYS A 60 9.08 -19.18 6.83
N ALA A 61 9.50 -20.44 6.76
CA ALA A 61 8.61 -21.56 6.44
C ALA A 61 7.51 -21.76 7.48
N TYR A 62 7.78 -21.54 8.76
CA TYR A 62 6.78 -21.56 9.83
C TYR A 62 5.77 -20.42 9.67
N ASN A 63 6.26 -19.21 9.46
CA ASN A 63 5.45 -18.00 9.34
C ASN A 63 4.65 -17.95 8.04
N SER A 64 5.08 -18.66 6.99
CA SER A 64 4.37 -18.72 5.70
C SER A 64 2.94 -19.26 5.80
N LYS A 65 2.59 -19.94 6.88
CA LYS A 65 1.25 -20.49 7.13
C LYS A 65 0.31 -19.52 7.85
N ASP A 66 0.84 -18.43 8.39
CA ASP A 66 0.06 -17.41 9.08
C ASP A 66 -0.15 -16.20 8.16
N PRO A 67 -1.40 -15.88 7.76
CA PRO A 67 -1.66 -14.73 6.89
C PRO A 67 -1.18 -13.38 7.43
N ASN A 68 -1.02 -13.26 8.75
CA ASN A 68 -0.52 -12.03 9.36
C ASN A 68 1.01 -11.91 9.31
N LYS A 69 1.72 -13.03 9.11
CA LYS A 69 3.18 -13.11 9.11
C LYS A 69 3.76 -13.46 7.74
N ALA A 70 2.98 -14.14 6.88
CA ALA A 70 3.40 -14.50 5.53
C ALA A 70 3.66 -13.26 4.69
N LYS A 71 4.67 -13.28 3.84
CA LYS A 71 5.04 -12.17 2.95
C LYS A 71 5.03 -12.62 1.49
N ASP A 72 4.89 -11.66 0.58
CA ASP A 72 5.03 -11.84 -0.87
C ASP A 72 4.30 -13.06 -1.43
N VAL A 73 5.05 -14.02 -1.97
CA VAL A 73 4.53 -15.22 -2.64
C VAL A 73 3.75 -16.11 -1.65
N ASP A 74 4.24 -16.27 -0.43
CA ASP A 74 3.58 -17.08 0.59
C ASP A 74 2.21 -16.49 0.95
N LEU A 75 2.13 -15.17 1.07
CA LEU A 75 0.87 -14.48 1.29
C LEU A 75 -0.08 -14.61 0.09
N ASN A 76 0.44 -14.54 -1.15
CA ASN A 76 -0.37 -14.75 -2.36
C ASN A 76 -1.02 -16.13 -2.37
N VAL A 77 -0.26 -17.17 -1.99
CA VAL A 77 -0.79 -18.55 -1.88
C VAL A 77 -1.91 -18.63 -0.84
N LEU A 78 -1.72 -18.02 0.33
CA LEU A 78 -2.76 -18.01 1.37
C LEU A 78 -4.00 -17.23 0.94
N CYS A 79 -3.83 -16.12 0.22
CA CYS A 79 -4.93 -15.30 -0.29
C CYS A 79 -5.71 -16.03 -1.41
N SER A 80 -5.03 -16.79 -2.25
CA SER A 80 -5.69 -17.56 -3.32
C SER A 80 -6.68 -18.61 -2.78
N LEU A 81 -6.46 -19.14 -1.57
CA LEU A 81 -7.39 -20.04 -0.90
C LEU A 81 -8.75 -19.38 -0.56
N THR A 82 -8.79 -18.07 -0.50
CA THR A 82 -10.01 -17.28 -0.25
C THR A 82 -10.51 -16.57 -1.51
N GLY A 83 -9.98 -16.93 -2.68
CA GLY A 83 -10.33 -16.31 -3.96
C GLY A 83 -9.79 -14.89 -4.15
N THR A 84 -8.87 -14.45 -3.27
CA THR A 84 -8.25 -13.12 -3.37
C THR A 84 -6.94 -13.22 -4.14
N THR A 85 -6.74 -12.35 -5.13
CA THR A 85 -5.52 -12.28 -5.95
C THR A 85 -4.91 -10.89 -5.86
N ARG A 86 -3.58 -10.82 -5.74
CA ARG A 86 -2.86 -9.54 -5.70
C ARG A 86 -2.98 -8.81 -7.04
N SER A 87 -3.23 -7.51 -7.00
CA SER A 87 -3.06 -6.65 -8.16
C SER A 87 -1.57 -6.39 -8.41
N GLU A 88 -1.12 -6.72 -9.62
CA GLU A 88 0.28 -6.48 -10.04
C GLU A 88 0.52 -5.03 -10.46
N GLY A 89 -0.50 -4.18 -10.36
CA GLY A 89 -0.45 -2.80 -10.81
C GLY A 89 -0.53 -2.65 -12.33
N THR A 90 -0.46 -1.42 -12.78
CA THR A 90 -0.47 -1.07 -14.22
C THR A 90 0.74 -0.21 -14.56
N PRO A 91 1.30 -0.33 -15.76
CA PRO A 91 2.41 0.53 -16.16
C PRO A 91 1.96 1.97 -16.44
N SER A 92 2.88 2.91 -16.34
CA SER A 92 2.68 4.30 -16.75
C SER A 92 2.69 4.40 -18.29
N SER A 93 2.00 5.41 -18.83
CA SER A 93 1.95 5.69 -20.28
C SER A 93 2.28 7.14 -20.59
N VAL A 94 2.82 7.38 -21.80
CA VAL A 94 3.23 8.71 -22.22
C VAL A 94 3.07 8.88 -23.73
N THR A 95 2.83 10.10 -24.18
CA THR A 95 2.86 10.43 -25.62
C THR A 95 4.26 10.92 -25.98
N LEU A 96 4.87 10.23 -26.96
CA LEU A 96 6.16 10.56 -27.51
C LEU A 96 6.03 11.31 -28.84
N THR A 97 6.92 12.25 -29.06
CA THR A 97 7.17 12.90 -30.36
C THR A 97 8.47 12.37 -30.90
N LEU A 98 8.41 11.73 -32.06
CA LEU A 98 9.55 11.21 -32.79
C LEU A 98 9.91 12.18 -33.91
N THR A 99 11.20 12.38 -34.19
CA THR A 99 11.64 13.16 -35.37
C THR A 99 12.59 12.33 -36.25
N GLY A 100 12.58 12.57 -37.53
CA GLY A 100 13.43 11.84 -38.45
C GLY A 100 13.08 12.06 -39.92
N VAL A 101 13.59 11.17 -40.75
CA VAL A 101 13.40 11.21 -42.20
C VAL A 101 11.97 10.84 -42.57
N ASN A 102 11.36 11.64 -43.45
CA ASN A 102 10.00 11.39 -43.94
C ASN A 102 9.88 9.99 -44.56
N GLY A 103 8.82 9.26 -44.21
CA GLY A 103 8.58 7.88 -44.65
C GLY A 103 9.25 6.81 -43.79
N THR A 104 10.01 7.18 -42.74
CA THR A 104 10.57 6.21 -41.79
C THR A 104 9.46 5.60 -40.97
N VAL A 105 9.39 4.26 -40.93
CA VAL A 105 8.46 3.50 -40.09
C VAL A 105 9.17 3.05 -38.82
N VAL A 106 8.68 3.49 -37.68
CA VAL A 106 9.11 3.01 -36.35
C VAL A 106 8.07 2.00 -35.87
N GLN A 107 8.50 0.76 -35.74
CA GLN A 107 7.61 -0.35 -35.36
C GLN A 107 7.29 -0.34 -33.86
N ALA A 108 6.14 -0.88 -33.48
CA ALA A 108 5.80 -1.21 -32.13
C ALA A 108 6.87 -2.10 -31.46
N GLY A 109 7.01 -2.03 -30.15
CA GLY A 109 8.00 -2.79 -29.39
C GLY A 109 9.41 -2.17 -29.37
N LYS A 110 9.66 -1.05 -30.07
CA LYS A 110 10.92 -0.30 -29.94
C LYS A 110 10.99 0.37 -28.57
N ILE A 111 12.20 0.35 -27.97
CA ILE A 111 12.44 0.84 -26.63
C ILE A 111 13.15 2.19 -26.68
N VAL A 112 12.66 3.12 -25.89
CA VAL A 112 13.29 4.40 -25.56
C VAL A 112 13.52 4.49 -24.06
N GLU A 113 14.42 5.35 -23.62
CA GLU A 113 14.83 5.44 -22.21
C GLU A 113 14.81 6.89 -21.74
N SER A 114 14.35 7.07 -20.53
CA SER A 114 14.45 8.34 -19.81
C SER A 114 15.88 8.56 -19.30
N VAL A 115 16.41 9.76 -19.48
CA VAL A 115 17.76 10.11 -19.01
C VAL A 115 17.79 10.46 -17.52
N SER A 116 16.64 10.71 -16.90
CA SER A 116 16.57 11.09 -15.48
C SER A 116 16.68 9.88 -14.54
N ASP A 117 16.03 8.77 -14.87
CA ASP A 117 15.90 7.58 -14.00
C ASP A 117 16.21 6.27 -14.71
N SER A 118 16.64 6.31 -15.99
CA SER A 118 16.90 5.15 -16.84
C SER A 118 15.67 4.23 -17.04
N SER A 119 14.45 4.71 -16.77
CA SER A 119 13.23 3.96 -17.05
C SER A 119 13.07 3.73 -18.55
N GLN A 120 12.62 2.53 -18.92
CA GLN A 120 12.45 2.12 -20.31
C GLN A 120 10.98 2.11 -20.70
N TRP A 121 10.71 2.59 -21.93
CA TRP A 121 9.37 2.77 -22.46
C TRP A 121 9.27 2.12 -23.83
N THR A 122 8.24 1.31 -24.02
CA THR A 122 8.00 0.58 -25.28
C THR A 122 6.98 1.33 -26.12
N ILE A 123 7.27 1.53 -27.40
CA ILE A 123 6.33 2.11 -28.37
C ILE A 123 5.19 1.12 -28.60
N ASP A 124 3.93 1.59 -28.44
CA ASP A 124 2.74 0.73 -28.42
C ASP A 124 2.24 0.33 -29.79
N SER A 125 2.49 1.16 -30.83
CA SER A 125 2.00 0.93 -32.20
C SER A 125 2.99 1.39 -33.24
N ASP A 126 2.89 0.81 -34.43
CA ASP A 126 3.66 1.26 -35.57
C ASP A 126 3.31 2.71 -35.93
N VAL A 127 4.32 3.52 -36.22
CA VAL A 127 4.15 4.92 -36.60
C VAL A 127 5.08 5.29 -37.73
N THR A 128 4.57 6.06 -38.72
CA THR A 128 5.34 6.56 -39.82
C THR A 128 5.62 8.06 -39.65
N ILE A 129 6.89 8.44 -39.74
CA ILE A 129 7.30 9.85 -39.67
C ILE A 129 6.83 10.55 -40.95
N ALA A 130 5.94 11.55 -40.81
CA ALA A 130 5.39 12.36 -41.87
C ALA A 130 5.68 13.84 -41.61
N GLY A 131 6.21 14.55 -42.61
CA GLY A 131 6.60 15.96 -42.43
C GLY A 131 7.72 16.18 -41.40
N GLY A 132 8.56 15.14 -41.19
CA GLY A 132 9.70 15.19 -40.26
C GLY A 132 9.37 14.83 -38.79
N THR A 133 8.08 14.65 -38.45
CA THR A 133 7.65 14.33 -37.08
C THR A 133 6.55 13.26 -37.05
N ALA A 134 6.42 12.56 -35.93
CA ALA A 134 5.30 11.66 -35.67
C ALA A 134 5.03 11.62 -34.16
N THR A 135 3.79 11.35 -33.76
CA THR A 135 3.40 11.15 -32.37
C THR A 135 2.90 9.72 -32.17
N VAL A 136 3.28 9.12 -31.05
CA VAL A 136 2.89 7.76 -30.70
C VAL A 136 2.83 7.62 -29.18
N THR A 137 1.98 6.74 -28.68
CA THR A 137 1.96 6.35 -27.28
C THR A 137 3.05 5.36 -26.98
N ALA A 138 3.60 5.44 -25.77
CA ALA A 138 4.54 4.47 -25.25
C ALA A 138 4.18 4.12 -23.81
N THR A 139 4.38 2.85 -23.47
CA THR A 139 4.08 2.28 -22.16
C THR A 139 5.37 1.89 -21.46
N CYS A 140 5.49 2.21 -20.16
CA CYS A 140 6.65 1.82 -19.36
C CYS A 140 6.79 0.30 -19.33
N THR A 141 8.02 -0.21 -19.40
CA THR A 141 8.29 -1.66 -19.39
C THR A 141 8.06 -2.29 -18.02
N THR A 142 8.03 -1.47 -16.97
CA THR A 142 7.77 -1.92 -15.60
C THR A 142 6.40 -1.45 -15.14
N ASN A 143 5.67 -2.33 -14.43
CA ASN A 143 4.44 -1.93 -13.76
C ASN A 143 4.75 -1.00 -12.60
N GLY A 144 3.88 -0.02 -12.39
CA GLY A 144 4.01 0.94 -11.32
C GLY A 144 3.80 2.38 -11.79
N ALA A 145 3.78 3.28 -10.80
CA ALA A 145 3.67 4.72 -11.01
C ALA A 145 5.06 5.30 -11.35
N THR A 146 5.59 4.95 -12.53
CA THR A 146 6.88 5.49 -13.02
C THR A 146 6.65 6.89 -13.59
N PRO A 147 7.22 7.96 -12.99
CA PRO A 147 7.08 9.31 -13.49
C PRO A 147 7.99 9.54 -14.71
N ALA A 148 7.59 10.42 -15.62
CA ALA A 148 8.46 10.99 -16.62
C ALA A 148 8.07 12.45 -16.85
N SER A 149 8.94 13.36 -16.46
CA SER A 149 8.76 14.80 -16.68
C SER A 149 8.92 15.14 -18.16
N ILE A 150 8.41 16.30 -18.59
CA ILE A 150 8.51 16.75 -19.97
C ILE A 150 9.98 16.78 -20.42
N GLY A 151 10.25 16.20 -21.59
CA GLY A 151 11.58 16.21 -22.21
C GLY A 151 12.62 15.26 -21.59
N THR A 152 12.23 14.35 -20.69
CA THR A 152 13.17 13.41 -20.06
C THR A 152 13.41 12.14 -20.88
N ILE A 153 12.44 11.72 -21.72
CA ILE A 153 12.57 10.52 -22.54
C ILE A 153 13.22 10.90 -23.87
N THR A 154 14.54 10.83 -23.93
CA THR A 154 15.31 11.33 -25.08
C THR A 154 16.28 10.32 -25.68
N LYS A 155 16.51 9.18 -25.03
CA LYS A 155 17.46 8.17 -25.48
C LYS A 155 16.77 7.06 -26.28
N ILE A 156 17.19 6.84 -27.52
CA ILE A 156 16.73 5.71 -28.35
C ILE A 156 17.59 4.50 -28.02
N VAL A 157 16.98 3.44 -27.49
CA VAL A 157 17.67 2.17 -27.19
C VAL A 157 17.72 1.28 -28.44
N ASN A 158 16.60 1.10 -29.10
CA ASN A 158 16.51 0.32 -30.32
C ASN A 158 16.51 1.25 -31.57
N THR A 159 17.65 1.48 -32.15
CA THR A 159 17.80 2.38 -33.31
C THR A 159 17.10 1.86 -34.57
N VAL A 160 16.50 2.78 -35.31
CA VAL A 160 15.92 2.53 -36.64
C VAL A 160 16.52 3.52 -37.61
N GLY A 161 16.92 3.05 -38.81
CA GLY A 161 17.48 3.93 -39.84
C GLY A 161 16.49 5.01 -40.26
N GLY A 162 16.88 6.29 -40.14
CA GLY A 162 16.01 7.43 -40.41
C GLY A 162 15.29 8.02 -39.20
N TRP A 163 15.22 7.34 -38.07
CA TRP A 163 14.73 7.87 -36.79
C TRP A 163 15.87 8.59 -36.08
N GLN A 164 15.73 9.88 -35.80
CA GLN A 164 16.82 10.73 -35.28
C GLN A 164 16.69 11.05 -33.82
N THR A 165 15.50 11.51 -33.36
CA THR A 165 15.28 11.88 -31.94
C THR A 165 13.92 11.42 -31.43
N VAL A 166 13.81 11.38 -30.12
CA VAL A 166 12.55 11.15 -29.40
C VAL A 166 12.47 12.13 -28.24
N THR A 167 11.28 12.58 -27.93
CA THR A 167 11.01 13.36 -26.72
C THR A 167 9.55 13.19 -26.29
N ASN A 168 9.26 13.39 -25.02
CA ASN A 168 7.88 13.50 -24.53
C ASN A 168 7.52 14.97 -24.31
N SER A 169 6.44 15.42 -24.93
CA SER A 169 5.93 16.79 -24.83
C SER A 169 5.00 17.01 -23.63
N THR A 170 4.56 15.93 -22.99
CA THR A 170 3.70 15.91 -21.81
C THR A 170 4.32 15.05 -20.71
N VAL A 171 3.91 15.28 -19.47
CA VAL A 171 4.23 14.37 -18.37
C VAL A 171 3.58 13.00 -18.59
N ALA A 172 4.17 11.95 -18.06
CA ALA A 172 3.58 10.63 -18.12
C ALA A 172 2.30 10.55 -17.29
N THR A 173 1.31 9.82 -17.80
CA THR A 173 0.16 9.38 -17.01
C THR A 173 0.63 8.21 -16.15
N LEU A 174 0.57 8.37 -14.84
CA LEU A 174 1.06 7.37 -13.90
C LEU A 174 0.22 6.09 -13.94
N GLY A 175 0.89 4.97 -13.90
CA GLY A 175 0.28 3.67 -13.62
C GLY A 175 -0.02 3.50 -12.13
N THR A 176 -0.43 2.30 -11.74
CA THR A 176 -0.66 1.93 -10.35
C THR A 176 0.41 0.97 -9.86
N ASN A 177 0.86 1.16 -8.63
CA ASN A 177 1.83 0.26 -8.02
C ASN A 177 1.23 -1.12 -7.73
N ARG A 178 2.09 -2.13 -7.64
CA ARG A 178 1.71 -3.45 -7.16
C ARG A 178 1.11 -3.34 -5.76
N GLN A 179 0.01 -4.05 -5.53
CA GLN A 179 -0.66 -4.06 -4.23
C GLN A 179 0.27 -4.54 -3.12
N SER A 180 0.35 -3.77 -2.03
CA SER A 180 1.17 -4.11 -0.87
C SER A 180 0.62 -5.32 -0.10
N ASP A 181 1.47 -6.00 0.66
CA ASP A 181 1.05 -7.11 1.53
C ASP A 181 -0.02 -6.68 2.54
N SER A 182 0.08 -5.47 3.06
CA SER A 182 -0.89 -4.91 4.00
C SER A 182 -2.28 -4.79 3.39
N LEU A 183 -2.37 -4.22 2.18
CA LEU A 183 -3.63 -4.10 1.44
C LEU A 183 -4.20 -5.47 1.05
N LEU A 184 -3.34 -6.39 0.61
CA LEU A 184 -3.76 -7.75 0.28
C LEU A 184 -4.32 -8.50 1.50
N ARG A 185 -3.73 -8.32 2.70
CA ARG A 185 -4.28 -8.87 3.95
C ARG A 185 -5.64 -8.26 4.30
N VAL A 186 -5.83 -6.97 4.07
CA VAL A 186 -7.13 -6.31 4.26
C VAL A 186 -8.16 -6.93 3.33
N GLU A 187 -7.85 -7.04 2.04
CA GLU A 187 -8.74 -7.64 1.03
C GLU A 187 -9.08 -9.10 1.35
N ARG A 188 -8.07 -9.90 1.74
CA ARG A 188 -8.32 -11.28 2.21
C ARG A 188 -9.27 -11.32 3.40
N ARG A 189 -9.08 -10.46 4.41
CA ARG A 189 -10.00 -10.40 5.56
C ARG A 189 -11.42 -10.06 5.12
N ARG A 190 -11.59 -9.13 4.18
CA ARG A 190 -12.88 -8.79 3.58
C ARG A 190 -13.51 -9.99 2.89
N SER A 191 -12.75 -10.70 2.07
CA SER A 191 -13.23 -11.91 1.36
C SER A 191 -13.67 -13.03 2.32
N VAL A 192 -12.95 -13.24 3.43
CA VAL A 192 -13.30 -14.24 4.46
C VAL A 192 -14.52 -13.81 5.27
N ALA A 193 -14.75 -12.52 5.48
CA ALA A 193 -15.90 -12.00 6.22
C ALA A 193 -17.24 -12.16 5.46
N ARG A 194 -17.21 -12.27 4.13
CA ARG A 194 -18.44 -12.41 3.31
C ARG A 194 -19.38 -13.57 3.69
N PRO A 195 -18.89 -14.80 3.94
CA PRO A 195 -19.73 -15.89 4.40
C PRO A 195 -19.98 -15.91 5.92
N GLY A 196 -19.65 -14.81 6.63
CA GLY A 196 -19.69 -14.73 8.08
C GLY A 196 -21.06 -15.07 8.68
N ASN A 197 -21.04 -15.75 9.84
CA ASN A 197 -22.24 -16.01 10.65
C ASN A 197 -22.76 -14.75 11.34
N ASN A 198 -21.96 -13.69 11.40
CA ASN A 198 -22.34 -12.37 11.93
C ASN A 198 -22.85 -11.49 10.79
N GLN A 199 -24.00 -10.91 10.98
CA GLN A 199 -24.66 -10.05 9.99
C GLN A 199 -23.83 -8.80 9.66
N LEU A 200 -23.13 -8.22 10.63
CA LEU A 200 -22.25 -7.05 10.41
C LEU A 200 -21.09 -7.42 9.49
N ASP A 201 -20.41 -8.53 9.76
CA ASP A 201 -19.30 -9.00 8.93
C ASP A 201 -19.76 -9.34 7.52
N SER A 202 -20.94 -9.98 7.40
CA SER A 202 -21.55 -10.32 6.11
C SER A 202 -21.95 -9.09 5.31
N MET A 203 -22.50 -8.06 5.96
CA MET A 203 -22.84 -6.77 5.33
C MET A 203 -21.56 -6.02 4.92
N THR A 204 -20.58 -5.97 5.79
CA THR A 204 -19.27 -5.34 5.50
C THR A 204 -18.60 -6.01 4.30
N GLY A 205 -18.59 -7.34 4.25
CA GLY A 205 -18.02 -8.09 3.14
C GLY A 205 -18.73 -7.83 1.81
N GLU A 206 -20.05 -7.80 1.80
CA GLU A 206 -20.84 -7.50 0.60
C GLU A 206 -20.64 -6.06 0.11
N LEU A 207 -20.54 -5.09 1.04
CA LEU A 207 -20.27 -3.69 0.70
C LEU A 207 -18.89 -3.49 0.08
N PHE A 208 -17.87 -4.21 0.56
CA PHE A 208 -16.55 -4.16 -0.04
C PHE A 208 -16.46 -4.79 -1.44
N ASP A 209 -17.42 -5.63 -1.79
CA ASP A 209 -17.49 -6.25 -3.12
C ASP A 209 -18.08 -5.30 -4.19
N VAL A 210 -18.70 -4.20 -3.76
CA VAL A 210 -19.19 -3.18 -4.66
C VAL A 210 -18.02 -2.44 -5.29
N GLU A 211 -18.01 -2.36 -6.62
CA GLU A 211 -16.95 -1.70 -7.38
C GLU A 211 -16.77 -0.24 -6.95
N GLY A 212 -15.51 0.16 -6.73
CA GLY A 212 -15.14 1.50 -6.33
C GLY A 212 -15.31 1.82 -4.84
N VAL A 213 -15.79 0.90 -4.02
CA VAL A 213 -15.82 1.05 -2.55
C VAL A 213 -14.40 0.89 -2.01
N ARG A 214 -13.96 1.88 -1.25
CA ARG A 214 -12.60 1.94 -0.67
C ARG A 214 -12.58 1.62 0.81
N ARG A 215 -13.56 2.17 1.57
CA ARG A 215 -13.67 1.98 3.02
C ARG A 215 -15.11 1.75 3.42
N VAL A 216 -15.29 0.87 4.39
CA VAL A 216 -16.60 0.53 4.96
C VAL A 216 -16.46 0.38 6.45
N ARG A 217 -17.33 1.05 7.19
CA ARG A 217 -17.52 0.79 8.62
C ARG A 217 -19.02 0.62 8.87
N VAL A 218 -19.39 -0.46 9.53
CA VAL A 218 -20.78 -0.73 9.90
C VAL A 218 -20.88 -0.78 11.43
N TYR A 219 -21.66 0.11 12.00
CA TYR A 219 -21.94 0.14 13.44
C TYR A 219 -23.31 -0.43 13.71
N GLU A 220 -23.50 -1.04 14.86
CA GLU A 220 -24.77 -1.60 15.31
C GLU A 220 -25.07 -1.16 16.73
N ASN A 221 -26.29 -0.70 16.95
CA ASN A 221 -26.85 -0.58 18.28
C ASN A 221 -27.94 -1.65 18.49
N TYR A 222 -27.58 -2.76 19.11
CA TYR A 222 -28.49 -3.86 19.45
C TYR A 222 -29.31 -3.59 20.72
N THR A 223 -28.98 -2.52 21.46
CA THR A 223 -29.63 -2.20 22.75
C THR A 223 -30.98 -1.52 22.54
N SER A 224 -31.74 -1.39 23.64
CA SER A 224 -33.05 -0.70 23.64
C SER A 224 -32.94 0.79 23.98
N VAL A 225 -31.71 1.34 23.97
CA VAL A 225 -31.46 2.77 24.25
C VAL A 225 -30.51 3.32 23.19
N THR A 226 -30.52 4.63 23.00
CA THR A 226 -29.53 5.30 22.14
C THR A 226 -28.13 5.11 22.75
N ASP A 227 -27.16 4.77 21.91
CA ASP A 227 -25.78 4.59 22.33
C ASP A 227 -24.97 5.90 22.43
N ASP A 228 -23.71 5.82 22.84
CA ASP A 228 -22.83 6.98 23.00
C ASP A 228 -22.53 7.70 21.66
N ASN A 229 -22.65 7.02 20.54
CA ASN A 229 -22.51 7.59 19.19
C ASN A 229 -23.82 8.18 18.64
N GLY A 230 -24.89 8.13 19.42
CA GLY A 230 -26.21 8.64 19.04
C GLY A 230 -27.02 7.67 18.16
N LEU A 231 -26.58 6.44 17.92
CA LEU A 231 -27.32 5.45 17.18
C LEU A 231 -28.60 5.09 17.92
N THR A 232 -29.73 5.15 17.23
CA THR A 232 -31.03 4.76 17.78
C THR A 232 -31.05 3.26 18.13
N GLN A 233 -31.96 2.90 19.01
CA GLN A 233 -32.17 1.50 19.40
C GLN A 233 -32.42 0.59 18.19
N HIS A 234 -31.87 -0.63 18.21
CA HIS A 234 -32.08 -1.65 17.17
C HIS A 234 -31.77 -1.19 15.74
N SER A 235 -30.71 -0.38 15.57
CA SER A 235 -30.30 0.19 14.30
C SER A 235 -28.92 -0.26 13.85
N VAL A 236 -28.70 -0.17 12.54
CA VAL A 236 -27.39 -0.37 11.90
C VAL A 236 -27.03 0.90 11.13
N ALA A 237 -25.80 1.39 11.28
CA ALA A 237 -25.31 2.57 10.60
C ALA A 237 -24.15 2.19 9.67
N PRO A 238 -24.41 1.88 8.40
CA PRO A 238 -23.37 1.67 7.40
C PRO A 238 -22.83 3.01 6.91
N ILE A 239 -21.50 3.16 7.00
CA ILE A 239 -20.77 4.33 6.51
C ILE A 239 -19.78 3.86 5.45
N ILE A 240 -19.90 4.38 4.21
CA ILE A 240 -19.21 3.85 3.05
C ILE A 240 -18.53 4.98 2.28
N ASP A 241 -17.22 4.81 2.00
CA ASP A 241 -16.45 5.68 1.14
C ASP A 241 -16.21 5.02 -0.23
N GLY A 242 -16.56 5.75 -1.31
CA GLY A 242 -16.48 5.26 -2.69
C GLY A 242 -17.68 4.41 -3.11
N GLY A 243 -17.62 3.87 -4.33
CA GLY A 243 -18.66 3.05 -4.94
C GLY A 243 -19.93 3.80 -5.38
N ALA A 244 -20.72 3.17 -6.26
CA ALA A 244 -21.98 3.74 -6.76
C ALA A 244 -23.12 3.55 -5.73
N ASP A 245 -23.91 4.60 -5.52
CA ASP A 245 -24.96 4.61 -4.49
C ASP A 245 -26.00 3.51 -4.70
N ALA A 246 -26.40 3.22 -5.94
CA ALA A 246 -27.38 2.20 -6.26
C ALA A 246 -26.90 0.78 -5.92
N ASP A 247 -25.63 0.48 -6.19
CA ASP A 247 -25.04 -0.83 -5.93
C ASP A 247 -24.82 -1.04 -4.43
N ILE A 248 -24.38 0.01 -3.73
CA ILE A 248 -24.28 0.02 -2.26
C ILE A 248 -25.64 -0.24 -1.62
N ALA A 249 -26.68 0.48 -2.06
CA ALA A 249 -28.02 0.31 -1.53
C ALA A 249 -28.57 -1.10 -1.77
N LYS A 250 -28.24 -1.71 -2.92
CA LYS A 250 -28.57 -3.09 -3.23
C LYS A 250 -27.85 -4.08 -2.31
N ALA A 251 -26.56 -3.88 -2.06
CA ALA A 251 -25.78 -4.70 -1.13
C ALA A 251 -26.34 -4.64 0.30
N ILE A 252 -26.69 -3.43 0.77
CA ILE A 252 -27.37 -3.25 2.07
C ILE A 252 -28.72 -3.98 2.09
N PHE A 253 -29.54 -3.83 1.05
CA PHE A 253 -30.84 -4.48 0.96
C PHE A 253 -30.74 -6.00 1.10
N ILE A 254 -29.76 -6.62 0.44
CA ILE A 254 -29.52 -8.07 0.47
C ILE A 254 -29.11 -8.55 1.86
N LYS A 255 -28.32 -7.77 2.58
CA LYS A 255 -27.71 -8.19 3.86
C LYS A 255 -28.40 -7.61 5.10
N LYS A 256 -29.26 -6.62 4.95
CA LYS A 256 -29.98 -6.00 6.07
C LYS A 256 -30.94 -6.99 6.73
N ASN A 257 -30.87 -7.07 8.05
CA ASN A 257 -31.83 -7.84 8.86
C ASN A 257 -33.25 -7.28 8.73
N PRO A 258 -34.26 -8.14 8.64
CA PRO A 258 -35.66 -7.72 8.84
C PRO A 258 -35.86 -7.09 10.22
N GLY A 259 -36.53 -5.93 10.26
CA GLY A 259 -36.85 -5.26 11.52
C GLY A 259 -35.74 -4.39 12.10
N CYS A 260 -34.54 -4.39 11.52
CA CYS A 260 -33.48 -3.45 11.90
C CYS A 260 -33.64 -2.12 11.16
N ASP A 261 -33.46 -1.01 11.87
CA ASP A 261 -33.49 0.33 11.25
C ASP A 261 -32.13 0.69 10.64
N LEU A 262 -32.13 1.61 9.66
CA LEU A 262 -30.90 2.16 9.07
C LEU A 262 -30.70 3.58 9.62
N TYR A 263 -29.68 3.74 10.44
CA TYR A 263 -29.32 5.01 11.05
C TYR A 263 -28.34 5.79 10.18
N VAL A 264 -28.57 7.08 10.01
CA VAL A 264 -27.70 7.98 9.27
C VAL A 264 -26.73 8.63 10.23
N ALA A 265 -25.47 8.21 10.17
CA ALA A 265 -24.42 8.69 11.06
C ALA A 265 -23.52 9.78 10.45
N GLY A 266 -23.53 9.92 9.10
CA GLY A 266 -22.69 10.87 8.37
C GLY A 266 -23.48 11.68 7.35
N THR A 267 -22.91 11.92 6.17
CA THR A 267 -23.62 12.57 5.07
C THR A 267 -24.64 11.59 4.49
N PRO A 268 -25.95 11.92 4.51
CA PRO A 268 -27.00 10.99 4.12
C PRO A 268 -27.03 10.73 2.62
N VAL A 269 -27.25 9.47 2.25
CA VAL A 269 -27.57 9.03 0.90
C VAL A 269 -28.84 8.19 0.97
N THR A 270 -29.82 8.50 0.12
CA THR A 270 -31.09 7.78 0.04
C THR A 270 -31.33 7.29 -1.38
N VAL A 271 -31.54 5.98 -1.53
CA VAL A 271 -31.86 5.34 -2.80
C VAL A 271 -33.26 4.72 -2.71
N GLU A 272 -34.13 5.12 -3.60
CA GLU A 272 -35.50 4.63 -3.67
C GLU A 272 -35.64 3.43 -4.61
N GLY A 273 -36.64 2.60 -4.38
CA GLY A 273 -37.00 1.51 -5.28
C GLY A 273 -36.00 0.36 -5.32
N VAL A 274 -35.18 0.18 -4.28
CA VAL A 274 -34.17 -0.88 -4.20
C VAL A 274 -34.82 -2.25 -4.00
N TYR A 275 -34.50 -3.20 -4.88
CA TYR A 275 -34.95 -4.58 -4.79
C TYR A 275 -33.87 -5.55 -5.37
N ASP A 276 -33.94 -6.84 -4.99
CA ASP A 276 -33.07 -7.86 -5.57
C ASP A 276 -33.77 -8.59 -6.74
N ARG A 277 -34.84 -9.36 -6.45
CA ARG A 277 -35.52 -10.20 -7.44
C ARG A 277 -36.95 -9.74 -7.74
N TYR A 278 -37.62 -9.17 -6.76
CA TYR A 278 -39.04 -8.85 -6.84
C TYR A 278 -39.30 -7.36 -6.73
N PRO A 279 -39.69 -6.66 -7.83
CA PRO A 279 -39.94 -5.21 -7.82
C PRO A 279 -41.00 -4.78 -6.81
N ASN A 280 -41.99 -5.66 -6.54
CA ASN A 280 -43.05 -5.38 -5.55
C ASN A 280 -42.56 -5.34 -4.11
N ASN A 281 -41.32 -5.78 -3.83
CA ASN A 281 -40.68 -5.70 -2.53
C ASN A 281 -39.64 -4.56 -2.47
N ALA A 282 -39.74 -3.59 -3.35
CA ALA A 282 -38.80 -2.48 -3.36
C ALA A 282 -38.86 -1.68 -2.04
N LYS A 283 -37.71 -1.26 -1.55
CA LYS A 283 -37.54 -0.46 -0.33
C LYS A 283 -36.74 0.79 -0.62
N THR A 284 -36.90 1.77 0.21
CA THR A 284 -36.01 2.91 0.30
C THR A 284 -34.85 2.51 1.25
N ILE A 285 -33.63 2.63 0.77
CA ILE A 285 -32.42 2.33 1.53
C ILE A 285 -31.68 3.63 1.78
N THR A 286 -31.39 3.89 3.04
CA THR A 286 -30.61 5.05 3.46
C THR A 286 -29.32 4.58 4.13
N PHE A 287 -28.21 5.21 3.77
CA PHE A 287 -26.89 4.95 4.36
C PHE A 287 -26.09 6.26 4.46
N SER A 288 -24.87 6.21 4.96
CA SER A 288 -24.04 7.39 5.14
C SER A 288 -22.78 7.35 4.30
N ARG A 289 -22.38 8.49 3.75
CA ARG A 289 -20.99 8.77 3.38
C ARG A 289 -20.26 9.32 4.61
N PRO A 290 -18.95 9.08 4.77
CA PRO A 290 -18.21 9.67 5.88
C PRO A 290 -18.16 11.20 5.77
N ILE A 291 -18.00 11.86 6.89
CA ILE A 291 -17.67 13.28 6.94
C ILE A 291 -16.15 13.38 6.73
N TYR A 292 -15.73 14.10 5.69
CA TYR A 292 -14.30 14.24 5.42
C TYR A 292 -13.68 15.32 6.26
N VAL A 293 -12.57 14.97 6.94
CA VAL A 293 -11.74 15.91 7.70
C VAL A 293 -10.43 16.13 6.97
N ASP A 294 -10.23 17.34 6.46
CA ASP A 294 -8.99 17.71 5.78
C ASP A 294 -7.84 17.79 6.78
N MET A 295 -6.77 17.06 6.51
CA MET A 295 -5.60 16.97 7.37
C MET A 295 -4.53 17.95 6.87
N MET A 296 -4.23 18.96 7.68
CA MET A 296 -3.17 19.93 7.41
C MET A 296 -1.90 19.50 8.14
N LEU A 297 -0.88 19.16 7.37
CA LEU A 297 0.40 18.70 7.90
C LEU A 297 1.49 19.73 7.59
N THR A 298 2.21 20.14 8.61
CA THR A 298 3.41 20.97 8.48
C THR A 298 4.60 20.23 9.06
N ILE A 299 5.68 20.12 8.29
CA ILE A 299 6.89 19.39 8.66
C ILE A 299 8.08 20.34 8.47
N ASN A 300 8.92 20.46 9.49
CA ASN A 300 10.23 21.12 9.38
C ASN A 300 11.31 20.04 9.42
N ILE A 301 12.13 20.00 8.39
CA ILE A 301 13.25 19.06 8.26
C ILE A 301 14.54 19.87 8.25
N THR A 302 15.49 19.47 9.10
CA THR A 302 16.85 20.00 9.03
C THR A 302 17.60 19.23 7.98
N ASP A 303 18.08 19.95 6.94
CA ASP A 303 18.84 19.41 5.82
C ASP A 303 20.32 19.75 5.98
N ASP A 304 21.18 18.78 5.79
CA ASP A 304 22.64 18.93 5.74
C ASP A 304 23.17 19.15 4.31
N GLY A 305 22.28 19.41 3.35
CA GLY A 305 22.58 19.59 1.94
C GLY A 305 22.67 18.27 1.15
N SER A 306 22.27 17.16 1.75
CA SER A 306 22.30 15.83 1.10
C SER A 306 20.97 15.45 0.44
N LEU A 307 19.88 16.18 0.73
CA LEU A 307 18.57 15.86 0.21
C LEU A 307 18.44 16.21 -1.29
N PRO A 308 17.74 15.40 -2.08
CA PRO A 308 17.48 15.70 -3.48
C PRO A 308 16.50 16.86 -3.65
N VAL A 309 16.55 17.51 -4.82
CA VAL A 309 15.74 18.70 -5.13
C VAL A 309 14.22 18.42 -5.07
N ASP A 310 13.80 17.19 -5.33
CA ASP A 310 12.42 16.73 -5.36
C ASP A 310 11.96 16.07 -4.04
N VAL A 311 12.73 16.18 -2.97
CA VAL A 311 12.43 15.54 -1.68
C VAL A 311 11.07 15.94 -1.10
N GLU A 312 10.63 17.18 -1.33
CA GLU A 312 9.30 17.62 -0.87
C GLU A 312 8.17 16.81 -1.51
N ASP A 313 8.25 16.58 -2.82
CA ASP A 313 7.24 15.80 -3.56
C ASP A 313 7.30 14.33 -3.16
N LEU A 314 8.50 13.78 -2.95
CA LEU A 314 8.68 12.41 -2.47
C LEU A 314 8.08 12.21 -1.07
N ILE A 315 8.26 13.16 -0.16
CA ILE A 315 7.68 13.11 1.19
C ILE A 315 6.16 13.20 1.12
N LYS A 316 5.60 14.11 0.32
CA LYS A 316 4.15 14.26 0.14
C LYS A 316 3.53 12.97 -0.38
N ALA A 317 4.11 12.40 -1.43
CA ALA A 317 3.67 11.13 -2.00
C ALA A 317 3.73 9.97 -0.97
N ALA A 318 4.84 9.84 -0.25
CA ALA A 318 5.00 8.80 0.77
C ALA A 318 3.98 8.93 1.92
N ILE A 319 3.64 10.14 2.32
CA ILE A 319 2.61 10.38 3.34
C ILE A 319 1.23 9.97 2.82
N ILE A 320 0.87 10.36 1.60
CA ILE A 320 -0.40 10.00 0.98
C ILE A 320 -0.50 8.47 0.85
N ASP A 321 0.52 7.81 0.32
CA ASP A 321 0.56 6.37 0.19
C ASP A 321 0.45 5.67 1.55
N TYR A 322 1.14 6.18 2.57
CA TYR A 322 1.05 5.65 3.92
C TYR A 322 -0.36 5.77 4.51
N THR A 323 -0.98 6.94 4.36
CA THR A 323 -2.31 7.22 4.94
C THR A 323 -3.44 6.47 4.22
N GLN A 324 -3.22 6.12 2.96
CA GLN A 324 -4.13 5.28 2.17
C GLN A 324 -3.86 3.77 2.33
N GLY A 325 -2.74 3.39 2.95
CA GLY A 325 -2.31 2.01 3.07
C GLY A 325 -1.65 1.45 1.81
N SER A 326 -1.22 2.33 0.91
CA SER A 326 -0.58 1.97 -0.37
C SER A 326 0.94 1.96 -0.30
N LEU A 327 1.54 2.46 0.80
CA LEU A 327 2.98 2.47 0.96
C LEU A 327 3.52 1.05 0.90
N ILE A 328 4.41 0.81 -0.08
CA ILE A 328 5.05 -0.50 -0.25
C ILE A 328 5.93 -0.75 0.97
N ASP A 329 5.67 -1.85 1.65
CA ASP A 329 6.44 -2.29 2.81
C ASP A 329 7.86 -2.65 2.34
N SER A 330 8.78 -1.69 2.46
CA SER A 330 10.19 -2.02 2.48
C SER A 330 10.47 -2.70 3.82
N GLU A 331 11.38 -3.61 3.88
CA GLU A 331 11.87 -4.51 4.94
C GLU A 331 11.69 -4.13 6.45
N VAL A 332 11.11 -2.97 6.75
CA VAL A 332 11.05 -2.37 8.11
C VAL A 332 9.85 -2.82 8.95
N GLY A 333 8.93 -3.63 8.41
CA GLY A 333 7.92 -4.32 9.23
C GLY A 333 6.75 -3.49 9.76
N PHE A 334 6.55 -2.25 9.32
CA PHE A 334 5.36 -1.47 9.65
C PHE A 334 4.23 -1.75 8.66
N ASN A 335 3.21 -2.50 9.10
CA ASN A 335 1.99 -2.70 8.32
C ASN A 335 1.16 -1.41 8.33
N SER A 336 1.34 -0.56 7.33
CA SER A 336 0.42 0.54 7.11
C SER A 336 -0.86 0.02 6.46
N THR A 337 -1.96 0.08 7.19
CA THR A 337 -3.32 -0.14 6.65
C THR A 337 -4.00 1.17 6.27
N GLY A 338 -3.28 2.29 6.37
CA GLY A 338 -3.85 3.62 6.27
C GLY A 338 -4.66 4.01 7.50
N PHE A 339 -5.46 5.07 7.36
CA PHE A 339 -6.46 5.46 8.35
C PHE A 339 -7.85 5.15 7.80
N ASP A 340 -8.65 4.41 8.56
CA ASP A 340 -10.02 4.03 8.21
C ASP A 340 -11.04 5.01 8.82
N ILE A 341 -12.32 4.83 8.51
CA ILE A 341 -13.41 5.61 9.10
C ILE A 341 -13.37 5.48 10.62
N GLY A 342 -13.35 6.60 11.35
CA GLY A 342 -13.29 6.67 12.80
C GLY A 342 -11.90 6.40 13.40
N ASP A 343 -10.86 6.28 12.58
CA ASP A 343 -9.51 6.05 13.09
C ASP A 343 -8.84 7.37 13.49
N ASN A 344 -8.48 7.47 14.74
CA ASN A 344 -7.67 8.58 15.24
C ASN A 344 -6.28 8.62 14.60
N VAL A 345 -5.70 9.81 14.43
CA VAL A 345 -4.37 10.00 13.83
C VAL A 345 -3.31 10.30 14.89
N PRO A 346 -2.48 9.31 15.27
CA PRO A 346 -1.31 9.56 16.11
C PRO A 346 -0.27 10.35 15.31
N VAL A 347 0.05 11.57 15.77
CA VAL A 347 0.95 12.50 15.04
C VAL A 347 2.27 11.83 14.70
N ARG A 348 2.91 11.17 15.65
CA ARG A 348 4.23 10.53 15.48
C ARG A 348 4.22 9.29 14.58
N ARG A 349 3.05 8.78 14.21
CA ARG A 349 2.97 7.69 13.24
C ARG A 349 3.40 8.12 11.84
N LEU A 350 3.27 9.41 11.54
CA LEU A 350 3.71 10.00 10.27
C LEU A 350 5.24 10.17 10.17
N ASP A 351 5.98 10.04 11.27
CA ASP A 351 7.45 10.00 11.22
C ASP A 351 7.94 8.83 10.33
N THR A 352 7.16 7.74 10.24
CA THR A 352 7.54 6.54 9.48
C THR A 352 7.70 6.80 7.98
N PRO A 353 6.70 7.29 7.23
CA PRO A 353 6.84 7.55 5.79
C PRO A 353 7.88 8.64 5.51
N ILE A 354 8.00 9.64 6.37
CA ILE A 354 8.97 10.72 6.20
C ILE A 354 10.39 10.19 6.35
N ASN A 355 10.67 9.42 7.42
CA ASN A 355 11.98 8.83 7.64
C ASN A 355 12.35 7.77 6.58
N GLN A 356 11.37 7.12 5.97
CA GLN A 356 11.62 6.21 4.86
C GLN A 356 12.20 6.94 3.65
N VAL A 357 11.78 8.19 3.41
CA VAL A 357 12.31 9.02 2.32
C VAL A 357 13.65 9.62 2.72
N ILE A 358 13.72 10.40 3.83
CA ILE A 358 14.92 11.15 4.18
C ILE A 358 16.06 10.28 4.68
N GLY A 359 15.78 9.14 5.31
CA GLY A 359 16.78 8.24 5.88
C GLY A 359 17.69 7.57 4.84
N GLN A 360 17.40 7.72 3.55
CA GLN A 360 18.25 7.27 2.45
C GLN A 360 19.34 8.30 2.11
N TYR A 361 19.24 9.53 2.62
CA TYR A 361 20.09 10.66 2.27
C TYR A 361 20.69 11.30 3.52
N GLY A 362 21.97 11.13 3.74
CA GLY A 362 22.76 11.86 4.75
C GLY A 362 22.23 11.80 6.18
N ASN A 363 22.29 12.96 6.88
CA ASN A 363 21.88 13.13 8.27
C ASN A 363 20.66 14.04 8.44
N ALA A 364 19.85 14.20 7.41
CA ALA A 364 18.61 14.97 7.52
C ALA A 364 17.66 14.34 8.55
N PHE A 365 16.97 15.17 9.31
CA PHE A 365 16.04 14.68 10.34
C PHE A 365 14.83 15.62 10.53
N ILE A 366 13.74 15.05 11.04
CA ILE A 366 12.51 15.81 11.37
C ILE A 366 12.77 16.64 12.62
N ASN A 367 12.76 17.95 12.48
CA ASN A 367 12.89 18.88 13.60
C ASN A 367 11.55 19.04 14.34
N THR A 368 10.51 19.43 13.60
CA THR A 368 9.17 19.58 14.14
C THR A 368 8.13 19.09 13.14
N MET A 369 7.02 18.60 13.66
CA MET A 369 5.86 18.19 12.87
C MET A 369 4.58 18.58 13.58
N SER A 370 3.58 19.05 12.83
CA SER A 370 2.25 19.30 13.37
C SER A 370 1.16 18.85 12.38
N VAL A 371 0.11 18.21 12.91
CA VAL A 371 -1.07 17.76 12.16
C VAL A 371 -2.28 18.48 12.75
N ASN A 372 -2.97 19.31 11.99
CA ASN A 372 -4.11 20.13 12.44
C ASN A 372 -3.80 20.89 13.75
N GLY A 373 -2.53 21.36 13.90
CA GLY A 373 -2.06 22.08 15.12
C GLY A 373 -1.59 21.17 16.27
N TYR A 374 -1.75 19.87 16.19
CA TYR A 374 -1.22 18.92 17.18
C TYR A 374 0.24 18.60 16.85
N THR A 375 1.14 18.86 17.78
CA THR A 375 2.58 18.55 17.66
C THR A 375 2.96 17.22 18.30
N SER A 376 2.08 16.64 19.08
CA SER A 376 2.24 15.35 19.76
C SER A 376 0.87 14.77 20.12
N GLY A 377 0.85 13.50 20.52
CA GLY A 377 -0.38 12.81 20.89
C GLY A 377 -1.18 12.36 19.67
N VAL A 378 -2.48 12.49 19.74
CA VAL A 378 -3.43 11.95 18.76
C VAL A 378 -4.40 13.04 18.33
N VAL A 379 -4.58 13.22 17.02
CA VAL A 379 -5.68 14.02 16.47
C VAL A 379 -6.94 13.18 16.57
N PRO A 380 -7.95 13.61 17.34
CA PRO A 380 -9.20 12.86 17.48
C PRO A 380 -10.00 12.94 16.17
N ILE A 381 -10.59 11.81 15.79
CA ILE A 381 -11.47 11.66 14.63
C ILE A 381 -12.73 10.97 15.14
N GLU A 382 -13.89 11.56 14.84
CA GLU A 382 -15.18 11.01 15.25
C GLU A 382 -15.50 9.70 14.50
N PHE A 383 -16.35 8.85 15.08
CA PHE A 383 -16.65 7.52 14.54
C PHE A 383 -17.20 7.53 13.10
N ASN A 384 -17.76 8.64 12.65
CA ASN A 384 -18.36 8.86 11.32
C ASN A 384 -17.50 9.73 10.39
N GLU A 385 -16.28 10.06 10.81
CA GLU A 385 -15.34 10.88 10.06
C GLU A 385 -14.28 10.03 9.36
N LEU A 386 -13.77 10.55 8.25
CA LEU A 386 -12.65 9.99 7.50
C LEU A 386 -11.63 11.07 7.19
N THR A 387 -10.39 10.84 7.50
CA THR A 387 -9.29 11.76 7.19
C THR A 387 -9.06 11.83 5.68
N ARG A 388 -8.90 13.05 5.16
CA ARG A 388 -8.58 13.32 3.77
C ARG A 388 -7.22 14.01 3.68
N TRP A 389 -6.33 13.39 2.91
CA TRP A 389 -4.95 13.85 2.72
C TRP A 389 -4.77 14.27 1.26
N SER A 390 -4.20 15.44 1.04
CA SER A 390 -3.86 15.95 -0.28
C SER A 390 -2.50 16.63 -0.25
N GLU A 391 -1.80 16.66 -1.37
CA GLU A 391 -0.50 17.31 -1.51
C GLU A 391 -0.55 18.81 -1.14
N ASP A 392 -1.67 19.48 -1.46
CA ASP A 392 -1.88 20.90 -1.16
C ASP A 392 -1.94 21.19 0.34
N ASN A 393 -2.31 20.21 1.15
CA ASN A 393 -2.44 20.35 2.60
C ASN A 393 -1.17 19.88 3.35
N ILE A 394 -0.13 19.46 2.63
CA ILE A 394 1.14 19.02 3.20
C ILE A 394 2.21 20.07 2.87
N THR A 395 2.71 20.73 3.91
CA THR A 395 3.79 21.72 3.80
C THR A 395 5.07 21.13 4.35
N VAL A 396 6.10 21.05 3.52
CA VAL A 396 7.45 20.63 3.90
C VAL A 396 8.34 21.87 3.89
N ILE A 397 9.07 22.10 4.97
CA ILE A 397 9.99 23.24 5.14
C ILE A 397 11.37 22.65 5.40
N LEU A 398 12.32 22.94 4.51
CA LEU A 398 13.72 22.56 4.64
C LEU A 398 14.50 23.71 5.30
N SER A 399 15.29 23.44 6.33
CA SER A 399 16.02 24.43 7.12
C SER A 399 17.44 23.99 7.46
#